data_fe5edfe438181062b1ec2abef2a4a0b0
#
_entry.id   fe5edfe438181062b1ec2abef2a4a0b0
#
_cell.length_a   1.000
_cell.length_b   1.000
_cell.length_c   1.000
_cell.angle_alpha   90.00
_cell.angle_beta   90.00
_cell.angle_gamma   90.00
#
_symmetry.space_group_name_H-M   'P 1'
#
loop_
_entity.id
_entity.type
_entity.pdbx_description
1 polymer ?
#
loop_
_entity_poly.entity_id
_entity_poly.type
_entity_poly.pdbx_seq_one_letter_code
_entity_poly.pdbx_strand_id
1 'polypeptide(L)'
;NWYILNHTEYLDDSFVSDDLISWIAEELKDRELAGQLKEAVRKKMTLAKKVRLLMDACGFCTKKEKDEIEYALAEVENKSEIECMKIRADRSLMNHRYVMAIREYMRLLQKEEAGKLAASVIGNIWNNIGVAHTGLFLYRDAARCFKKAYDYNNNPACMREMEEAWRMAAPDEKEQVYEVSEELQKTLEDIHKQWNDEEEVLEAF
;
A
#
# COMPACT_ATOMS: atom_id res chain seq x y z
N ASN A 1 0.68 -7.37 -16.75
CA ASN A 1 1.55 -6.17 -16.81
C ASN A 1 1.05 -5.07 -15.86
N TRP A 2 -0.19 -4.58 -16.06
CA TRP A 2 -0.75 -3.49 -15.25
C TRP A 2 -0.73 -3.80 -13.75
N TYR A 3 -1.10 -5.02 -13.35
CA TYR A 3 -1.11 -5.42 -11.94
C TYR A 3 0.29 -5.36 -11.32
N ILE A 4 1.28 -5.94 -11.98
CA ILE A 4 2.67 -5.96 -11.48
C ILE A 4 3.20 -4.53 -11.34
N LEU A 5 3.01 -3.66 -12.36
CA LEU A 5 3.47 -2.27 -12.32
C LEU A 5 2.84 -1.45 -11.20
N ASN A 6 1.57 -1.74 -10.88
CA ASN A 6 0.84 -0.98 -9.87
C ASN A 6 0.92 -1.58 -8.46
N HIS A 7 1.52 -2.75 -8.31
CA HIS A 7 1.55 -3.51 -7.06
C HIS A 7 2.92 -4.15 -6.79
N THR A 8 3.99 -3.58 -7.33
CA THR A 8 5.37 -4.10 -7.14
C THR A 8 5.76 -4.25 -5.67
N GLU A 9 5.25 -3.37 -4.81
CA GLU A 9 5.51 -3.38 -3.38
C GLU A 9 4.84 -4.51 -2.59
N TYR A 10 3.94 -5.27 -3.22
CA TYR A 10 3.32 -6.47 -2.65
C TYR A 10 3.97 -7.76 -3.15
N LEU A 11 4.87 -7.65 -4.13
CA LEU A 11 5.54 -8.79 -4.70
C LEU A 11 6.86 -9.02 -3.97
N ASP A 12 7.06 -10.23 -3.51
CA ASP A 12 8.30 -10.69 -2.89
C ASP A 12 8.79 -11.99 -3.57
N ASP A 13 9.83 -12.57 -3.03
CA ASP A 13 10.42 -13.79 -3.57
C ASP A 13 9.46 -14.98 -3.62
N SER A 14 8.41 -15.00 -2.80
CA SER A 14 7.40 -16.05 -2.77
C SER A 14 6.49 -16.04 -4.00
N PHE A 15 6.45 -14.94 -4.76
CA PHE A 15 5.70 -14.84 -6.00
C PHE A 15 6.09 -15.92 -7.01
N VAL A 16 7.38 -16.31 -7.06
CA VAL A 16 7.85 -17.42 -7.89
C VAL A 16 8.05 -18.63 -6.98
N SER A 17 6.94 -19.19 -6.52
CA SER A 17 6.91 -20.36 -5.64
C SER A 17 7.16 -21.67 -6.39
N ASP A 18 7.49 -22.73 -5.65
CA ASP A 18 7.62 -24.08 -6.20
C ASP A 18 6.29 -24.57 -6.79
N ASP A 19 5.15 -24.16 -6.21
CA ASP A 19 3.81 -24.49 -6.72
C ASP A 19 3.57 -23.87 -8.09
N LEU A 20 3.92 -22.58 -8.27
CA LEU A 20 3.83 -21.92 -9.58
C LEU A 20 4.71 -22.62 -10.61
N ILE A 21 5.93 -22.97 -10.24
CA ILE A 21 6.87 -23.65 -11.14
C ILE A 21 6.34 -25.03 -11.53
N SER A 22 5.77 -25.79 -10.58
CA SER A 22 5.17 -27.10 -10.82
C SER A 22 3.94 -26.98 -11.73
N TRP A 23 3.09 -25.98 -11.49
CA TRP A 23 1.93 -25.69 -12.32
C TRP A 23 2.32 -25.36 -13.77
N ILE A 24 3.37 -24.55 -13.97
CA ILE A 24 3.90 -24.25 -15.32
C ILE A 24 4.36 -25.53 -16.01
N ALA A 25 5.06 -26.41 -15.29
CA ALA A 25 5.56 -27.66 -15.87
C ALA A 25 4.45 -28.66 -16.22
N GLU A 26 3.45 -28.77 -15.36
CA GLU A 26 2.42 -29.83 -15.42
C GLU A 26 1.18 -29.40 -16.20
N GLU A 27 0.67 -28.17 -15.98
CA GLU A 27 -0.55 -27.70 -16.63
C GLU A 27 -0.27 -26.96 -17.94
N LEU A 28 0.71 -26.03 -17.94
CA LEU A 28 1.09 -25.33 -19.17
C LEU A 28 1.98 -26.16 -20.09
N LYS A 29 2.52 -27.29 -19.58
CA LYS A 29 3.45 -28.18 -20.30
C LYS A 29 4.76 -27.49 -20.72
N ASP A 30 5.08 -26.34 -20.15
CA ASP A 30 6.31 -25.59 -20.44
C ASP A 30 7.43 -26.00 -19.45
N ARG A 31 8.04 -27.15 -19.74
CA ARG A 31 9.12 -27.69 -18.92
C ARG A 31 10.40 -26.86 -19.02
N GLU A 32 10.57 -26.15 -20.13
CA GLU A 32 11.75 -25.32 -20.34
C GLU A 32 11.72 -24.11 -19.41
N LEU A 33 10.62 -23.35 -19.41
CA LEU A 33 10.41 -22.22 -18.50
C LEU A 33 10.48 -22.65 -17.03
N ALA A 34 9.82 -23.75 -16.67
CA ALA A 34 9.88 -24.28 -15.32
C ALA A 34 11.32 -24.61 -14.88
N GLY A 35 12.13 -25.17 -15.79
CA GLY A 35 13.55 -25.43 -15.55
C GLY A 35 14.36 -24.16 -15.35
N GLN A 36 14.12 -23.13 -16.17
CA GLN A 36 14.77 -21.83 -16.05
C GLN A 36 14.41 -21.13 -14.72
N LEU A 37 13.15 -21.21 -14.30
CA LEU A 37 12.70 -20.63 -13.02
C LEU A 37 13.28 -21.37 -11.82
N LYS A 38 13.32 -22.73 -11.84
CA LYS A 38 14.00 -23.51 -10.79
C LYS A 38 15.47 -23.13 -10.66
N GLU A 39 16.16 -22.96 -11.78
CA GLU A 39 17.55 -22.55 -11.77
C GLU A 39 17.72 -21.11 -11.26
N ALA A 40 16.81 -20.19 -11.61
CA ALA A 40 16.80 -18.83 -11.12
C ALA A 40 16.59 -18.76 -9.60
N VAL A 41 15.69 -19.60 -9.06
CA VAL A 41 15.46 -19.74 -7.60
C VAL A 41 16.72 -20.32 -6.93
N ARG A 42 17.30 -21.41 -7.49
CA ARG A 42 18.52 -22.02 -6.97
C ARG A 42 19.70 -21.05 -6.92
N LYS A 43 19.83 -20.19 -7.93
CA LYS A 43 20.87 -19.16 -8.03
C LYS A 43 20.57 -17.91 -7.21
N LYS A 44 19.44 -17.86 -6.49
CA LYS A 44 18.98 -16.68 -5.75
C LYS A 44 18.95 -15.43 -6.62
N MET A 45 18.47 -15.57 -7.86
CA MET A 45 18.28 -14.42 -8.73
C MET A 45 17.20 -13.49 -8.15
N THR A 46 17.31 -12.21 -8.45
CA THR A 46 16.37 -11.20 -8.00
C THR A 46 14.97 -11.46 -8.52
N LEU A 47 13.94 -11.00 -7.78
CA LEU A 47 12.55 -11.13 -8.23
C LEU A 47 12.34 -10.50 -9.61
N ALA A 48 12.93 -9.33 -9.84
CA ALA A 48 12.89 -8.64 -11.13
C ALA A 48 13.33 -9.57 -12.30
N LYS A 49 14.43 -10.30 -12.12
CA LYS A 49 14.93 -11.24 -13.14
C LYS A 49 14.03 -12.47 -13.31
N LYS A 50 13.49 -13.01 -12.21
CA LYS A 50 12.54 -14.14 -12.27
C LYS A 50 11.26 -13.75 -13.00
N VAL A 51 10.71 -12.58 -12.71
CA VAL A 51 9.52 -12.03 -13.40
C VAL A 51 9.84 -11.76 -14.87
N ARG A 52 11.04 -11.29 -15.19
CA ARG A 52 11.48 -11.10 -16.58
C ARG A 52 11.43 -12.40 -17.38
N LEU A 53 11.89 -13.53 -16.82
CA LEU A 53 11.81 -14.85 -17.47
C LEU A 53 10.35 -15.22 -17.79
N LEU A 54 9.42 -15.01 -16.84
CA LEU A 54 7.99 -15.24 -17.05
C LEU A 54 7.44 -14.39 -18.20
N MET A 55 7.81 -13.11 -18.25
CA MET A 55 7.34 -12.19 -19.27
C MET A 55 7.94 -12.48 -20.65
N ASP A 56 9.16 -12.98 -20.70
CA ASP A 56 9.80 -13.39 -21.95
C ASP A 56 9.12 -14.61 -22.55
N ALA A 57 8.74 -15.59 -21.72
CA ALA A 57 8.01 -16.76 -22.14
C ALA A 57 6.56 -16.47 -22.58
N CYS A 58 5.87 -15.56 -21.89
CA CYS A 58 4.48 -15.22 -22.23
C CYS A 58 4.29 -14.55 -23.61
N GLY A 59 5.31 -13.89 -24.13
CA GLY A 59 5.28 -13.24 -25.45
C GLY A 59 4.33 -12.05 -25.63
N PHE A 60 3.51 -11.72 -24.63
CA PHE A 60 2.50 -10.66 -24.69
C PHE A 60 3.00 -9.27 -24.30
N CYS A 61 4.23 -9.17 -23.81
CA CYS A 61 4.81 -7.93 -23.31
C CYS A 61 5.79 -7.35 -24.33
N THR A 62 5.65 -6.06 -24.60
CA THR A 62 6.66 -5.33 -25.37
C THR A 62 7.96 -5.22 -24.59
N LYS A 63 9.07 -4.98 -25.28
CA LYS A 63 10.36 -4.75 -24.62
C LYS A 63 10.28 -3.61 -23.59
N LYS A 64 9.62 -2.52 -23.94
CA LYS A 64 9.45 -1.35 -23.05
C LYS A 64 8.71 -1.72 -21.76
N GLU A 65 7.59 -2.44 -21.85
CA GLU A 65 6.85 -2.89 -20.67
C GLU A 65 7.67 -3.81 -19.77
N LYS A 66 8.46 -4.71 -20.37
CA LYS A 66 9.36 -5.59 -19.62
C LYS A 66 10.43 -4.80 -18.86
N ASP A 67 11.03 -3.83 -19.52
CA ASP A 67 12.08 -2.98 -18.93
C ASP A 67 11.49 -2.09 -17.82
N GLU A 68 10.28 -1.57 -17.98
CA GLU A 68 9.56 -0.79 -16.96
C GLU A 68 9.24 -1.64 -15.71
N ILE A 69 8.79 -2.88 -15.90
CA ILE A 69 8.48 -3.79 -14.79
C ILE A 69 9.76 -4.22 -14.07
N GLU A 70 10.81 -4.57 -14.80
CA GLU A 70 12.09 -4.96 -14.22
C GLU A 70 12.67 -3.81 -13.39
N TYR A 71 12.62 -2.58 -13.88
CA TYR A 71 13.03 -1.39 -13.14
C TYR A 71 12.19 -1.17 -11.88
N ALA A 72 10.85 -1.25 -11.99
CA ALA A 72 9.95 -1.03 -10.87
C ALA A 72 10.12 -2.09 -9.77
N LEU A 73 10.40 -3.35 -10.11
CA LEU A 73 10.68 -4.40 -9.15
C LEU A 73 12.05 -4.22 -8.49
N ALA A 74 13.07 -3.85 -9.27
CA ALA A 74 14.42 -3.57 -8.74
C ALA A 74 14.43 -2.39 -7.76
N GLU A 75 13.58 -1.39 -7.97
CA GLU A 75 13.40 -0.25 -7.08
C GLU A 75 12.91 -0.65 -5.68
N VAL A 76 12.11 -1.72 -5.55
CA VAL A 76 11.53 -2.17 -4.28
C VAL A 76 12.35 -3.25 -3.60
N GLU A 77 13.16 -4.00 -4.36
CA GLU A 77 13.86 -5.21 -3.90
C GLU A 77 14.83 -4.98 -2.72
N ASN A 78 15.42 -3.80 -2.64
CA ASN A 78 16.37 -3.44 -1.59
C ASN A 78 15.78 -2.54 -0.50
N LYS A 79 14.45 -2.35 -0.49
CA LYS A 79 13.78 -1.51 0.49
C LYS A 79 13.37 -2.31 1.72
N SER A 80 13.45 -1.65 2.86
CA SER A 80 12.92 -2.20 4.12
C SER A 80 11.40 -2.34 4.05
N GLU A 81 10.82 -3.17 4.94
CA GLU A 81 9.37 -3.31 5.07
C GLU A 81 8.67 -1.94 5.23
N ILE A 82 9.23 -1.07 6.07
CA ILE A 82 8.70 0.29 6.30
C ILE A 82 8.70 1.13 5.01
N GLU A 83 9.75 1.05 4.20
CA GLU A 83 9.81 1.77 2.92
C GLU A 83 8.79 1.22 1.93
N CYS A 84 8.62 -0.10 1.87
CA CYS A 84 7.59 -0.74 1.04
C CYS A 84 6.18 -0.34 1.49
N MET A 85 5.90 -0.32 2.79
CA MET A 85 4.63 0.15 3.34
C MET A 85 4.35 1.61 2.97
N LYS A 86 5.39 2.47 3.04
CA LYS A 86 5.26 3.87 2.65
C LYS A 86 4.93 4.01 1.15
N ILE A 87 5.60 3.26 0.29
CA ILE A 87 5.33 3.26 -1.16
C ILE A 87 3.89 2.84 -1.46
N ARG A 88 3.36 1.80 -0.78
CA ARG A 88 1.97 1.37 -0.90
C ARG A 88 0.99 2.47 -0.53
N ALA A 89 1.23 3.11 0.62
CA ALA A 89 0.41 4.19 1.10
C ALA A 89 0.44 5.41 0.16
N ASP A 90 1.64 5.81 -0.30
CA ASP A 90 1.82 6.90 -1.27
C ASP A 90 1.07 6.62 -2.59
N ARG A 91 1.17 5.41 -3.13
CA ARG A 91 0.43 5.00 -4.33
C ARG A 91 -1.08 5.00 -4.13
N SER A 92 -1.55 4.52 -2.97
CA SER A 92 -2.98 4.57 -2.63
C SER A 92 -3.49 5.99 -2.60
N LEU A 93 -2.71 6.92 -2.03
CA LEU A 93 -3.01 8.35 -2.00
C LEU A 93 -3.07 8.95 -3.41
N MET A 94 -2.06 8.70 -4.23
CA MET A 94 -1.98 9.17 -5.63
C MET A 94 -3.15 8.67 -6.48
N ASN A 95 -3.62 7.45 -6.22
CA ASN A 95 -4.76 6.84 -6.89
C ASN A 95 -6.11 7.21 -6.25
N HIS A 96 -6.15 8.22 -5.38
CA HIS A 96 -7.34 8.68 -4.67
C HIS A 96 -8.05 7.61 -3.82
N ARG A 97 -7.34 6.54 -3.45
CA ARG A 97 -7.81 5.50 -2.53
C ARG A 97 -7.54 5.94 -1.09
N TYR A 98 -8.19 7.02 -0.68
CA TYR A 98 -7.88 7.74 0.55
C TYR A 98 -7.97 6.88 1.81
N VAL A 99 -9.04 6.07 1.94
CA VAL A 99 -9.22 5.18 3.10
C VAL A 99 -8.08 4.16 3.19
N MET A 100 -7.68 3.57 2.05
CA MET A 100 -6.55 2.63 2.01
C MET A 100 -5.24 3.34 2.38
N ALA A 101 -5.00 4.52 1.83
CA ALA A 101 -3.81 5.31 2.14
C ALA A 101 -3.70 5.60 3.64
N ILE A 102 -4.78 6.06 4.28
CA ILE A 102 -4.83 6.32 5.72
C ILE A 102 -4.49 5.04 6.49
N ARG A 103 -5.12 3.90 6.14
CA ARG A 103 -4.88 2.61 6.80
C ARG A 103 -3.41 2.19 6.73
N GLU A 104 -2.82 2.23 5.54
CA GLU A 104 -1.43 1.84 5.34
C GLU A 104 -0.46 2.76 6.10
N TYR A 105 -0.66 4.10 6.04
CA TYR A 105 0.16 5.03 6.82
C TYR A 105 0.02 4.81 8.33
N MET A 106 -1.19 4.57 8.83
CA MET A 106 -1.41 4.31 10.26
C MET A 106 -0.77 2.99 10.71
N ARG A 107 -0.87 1.93 9.90
CA ARG A 107 -0.16 0.66 10.16
C ARG A 107 1.36 0.86 10.19
N LEU A 108 1.89 1.65 9.25
CA LEU A 108 3.32 1.99 9.22
C LEU A 108 3.74 2.68 10.52
N LEU A 109 3.00 3.70 10.96
CA LEU A 109 3.32 4.45 12.18
C LEU A 109 3.21 3.62 13.46
N GLN A 110 2.50 2.48 13.45
CA GLN A 110 2.39 1.55 14.57
C GLN A 110 3.57 0.57 14.66
N LYS A 111 4.36 0.42 13.59
CA LYS A 111 5.55 -0.45 13.61
C LYS A 111 6.63 0.12 14.52
N GLU A 112 7.34 -0.75 15.25
CA GLU A 112 8.45 -0.34 16.13
C GLU A 112 9.56 0.37 15.34
N GLU A 113 9.83 -0.10 14.13
CA GLU A 113 10.83 0.46 13.23
C GLU A 113 10.49 1.89 12.79
N ALA A 114 9.21 2.28 12.81
CA ALA A 114 8.80 3.65 12.48
C ALA A 114 9.40 4.67 13.45
N GLY A 115 9.67 4.28 14.70
CA GLY A 115 10.36 5.11 15.70
C GLY A 115 11.81 5.49 15.30
N LYS A 116 12.39 4.78 14.33
CA LYS A 116 13.75 5.06 13.81
C LYS A 116 13.74 6.00 12.60
N LEU A 117 12.56 6.34 12.07
CA LEU A 117 12.44 7.26 10.94
C LEU A 117 12.80 8.68 11.36
N ALA A 118 13.39 9.44 10.43
CA ALA A 118 13.62 10.86 10.65
C ALA A 118 12.30 11.61 10.89
N ALA A 119 12.31 12.61 11.78
CA ALA A 119 11.12 13.40 12.10
C ALA A 119 10.47 14.02 10.85
N SER A 120 11.28 14.42 9.86
CA SER A 120 10.80 14.93 8.58
C SER A 120 9.97 13.89 7.81
N VAL A 121 10.36 12.62 7.85
CA VAL A 121 9.62 11.53 7.19
C VAL A 121 8.29 11.28 7.89
N ILE A 122 8.30 11.24 9.23
CA ILE A 122 7.08 11.10 10.04
C ILE A 122 6.12 12.27 9.79
N GLY A 123 6.66 13.50 9.73
CA GLY A 123 5.90 14.69 9.40
C GLY A 123 5.26 14.62 8.01
N ASN A 124 6.00 14.13 7.01
CA ASN A 124 5.44 13.94 5.66
C ASN A 124 4.35 12.87 5.62
N ILE A 125 4.48 11.80 6.41
CA ILE A 125 3.43 10.79 6.54
C ILE A 125 2.16 11.40 7.13
N TRP A 126 2.27 12.18 8.21
CA TRP A 126 1.11 12.87 8.80
C TRP A 126 0.49 13.88 7.83
N ASN A 127 1.31 14.59 7.04
CA ASN A 127 0.81 15.48 6.00
C ASN A 127 -0.02 14.71 4.95
N ASN A 128 0.49 13.58 4.49
CA ASN A 128 -0.20 12.74 3.50
C ASN A 128 -1.51 12.16 4.06
N ILE A 129 -1.57 11.80 5.34
CA ILE A 129 -2.81 11.42 6.03
C ILE A 129 -3.79 12.60 6.03
N GLY A 130 -3.31 13.82 6.30
CA GLY A 130 -4.11 15.04 6.22
C GLY A 130 -4.71 15.27 4.84
N VAL A 131 -3.90 15.12 3.78
CA VAL A 131 -4.35 15.20 2.39
C VAL A 131 -5.43 14.15 2.09
N ALA A 132 -5.25 12.91 2.57
CA ALA A 132 -6.24 11.85 2.38
C ALA A 132 -7.57 12.17 3.10
N HIS A 133 -7.51 12.72 4.34
CA HIS A 133 -8.71 13.17 5.04
C HIS A 133 -9.40 14.33 4.31
N THR A 134 -8.63 15.27 3.75
CA THR A 134 -9.19 16.35 2.91
C THR A 134 -9.92 15.78 1.70
N GLY A 135 -9.35 14.78 1.05
CA GLY A 135 -10.00 14.09 -0.08
C GLY A 135 -11.29 13.36 0.29
N LEU A 136 -11.47 13.03 1.57
CA LEU A 136 -12.70 12.46 2.13
C LEU A 136 -13.65 13.53 2.73
N PHE A 137 -13.32 14.81 2.60
CA PHE A 137 -14.04 15.94 3.20
C PHE A 137 -14.07 15.92 4.74
N LEU A 138 -13.17 15.17 5.37
CA LEU A 138 -13.01 15.08 6.82
C LEU A 138 -12.05 16.18 7.32
N TYR A 139 -12.45 17.42 7.14
CA TYR A 139 -11.58 18.58 7.32
C TYR A 139 -11.04 18.77 8.74
N ARG A 140 -11.81 18.41 9.79
CA ARG A 140 -11.33 18.46 11.18
C ARG A 140 -10.18 17.47 11.42
N ASP A 141 -10.30 16.27 10.88
CA ASP A 141 -9.25 15.25 11.00
C ASP A 141 -8.04 15.61 10.16
N ALA A 142 -8.26 16.18 8.97
CA ALA A 142 -7.21 16.75 8.13
C ALA A 142 -6.40 17.81 8.90
N ALA A 143 -7.07 18.78 9.52
CA ALA A 143 -6.42 19.83 10.29
C ALA A 143 -5.59 19.27 11.46
N ARG A 144 -6.11 18.28 12.17
CA ARG A 144 -5.35 17.58 13.24
C ARG A 144 -4.10 16.88 12.70
N CYS A 145 -4.18 16.27 11.51
CA CYS A 145 -3.05 15.61 10.88
C CYS A 145 -2.00 16.62 10.41
N PHE A 146 -2.40 17.73 9.79
CA PHE A 146 -1.48 18.80 9.39
C PHE A 146 -0.78 19.45 10.59
N LYS A 147 -1.48 19.60 11.72
CA LYS A 147 -0.86 20.03 12.97
C LYS A 147 0.24 19.08 13.42
N LYS A 148 -0.05 17.76 13.44
CA LYS A 148 0.95 16.75 13.77
C LYS A 148 2.12 16.77 12.79
N ALA A 149 1.86 16.94 11.50
CA ALA A 149 2.90 17.05 10.49
C ALA A 149 3.87 18.20 10.82
N TYR A 150 3.33 19.37 11.14
CA TYR A 150 4.12 20.53 11.56
C TYR A 150 4.94 20.26 12.81
N ASP A 151 4.36 19.61 13.81
CA ASP A 151 5.05 19.29 15.07
C ASP A 151 6.28 18.39 14.86
N TYR A 152 6.28 17.58 13.81
CA TYR A 152 7.42 16.71 13.44
C TYR A 152 8.40 17.38 12.49
N ASN A 153 7.94 18.09 11.45
CA ASN A 153 8.80 18.55 10.37
C ASN A 153 9.06 20.08 10.36
N ASN A 154 8.35 20.85 11.20
CA ASN A 154 8.37 22.31 11.26
C ASN A 154 8.15 22.99 9.88
N ASN A 155 7.44 22.32 8.95
CA ASN A 155 7.18 22.87 7.62
C ASN A 155 6.01 23.87 7.69
N PRO A 156 6.22 25.16 7.38
CA PRO A 156 5.17 26.17 7.42
C PRO A 156 3.99 25.89 6.47
N ALA A 157 4.19 25.07 5.43
CA ALA A 157 3.11 24.66 4.55
C ALA A 157 2.04 23.88 5.31
N CYS A 158 2.43 22.98 6.23
CA CYS A 158 1.49 22.23 7.05
C CYS A 158 0.59 23.13 7.92
N MET A 159 1.12 24.26 8.40
CA MET A 159 0.30 25.22 9.15
C MET A 159 -0.74 25.89 8.26
N ARG A 160 -0.39 26.27 7.04
CA ARG A 160 -1.35 26.83 6.08
C ARG A 160 -2.43 25.84 5.70
N GLU A 161 -2.07 24.58 5.45
CA GLU A 161 -3.00 23.49 5.17
C GLU A 161 -3.94 23.22 6.35
N MET A 162 -3.42 23.28 7.57
CA MET A 162 -4.21 23.16 8.80
C MET A 162 -5.26 24.30 8.91
N GLU A 163 -4.83 25.55 8.71
CA GLU A 163 -5.73 26.72 8.77
C GLU A 163 -6.81 26.65 7.67
N GLU A 164 -6.45 26.20 6.47
CA GLU A 164 -7.36 25.98 5.35
C GLU A 164 -8.39 24.91 5.71
N ALA A 165 -7.94 23.76 6.22
CA ALA A 165 -8.80 22.68 6.63
C ALA A 165 -9.76 23.12 7.75
N TRP A 166 -9.30 23.90 8.73
CA TRP A 166 -10.18 24.46 9.76
C TRP A 166 -11.23 25.42 9.19
N ARG A 167 -10.90 26.22 8.17
CA ARG A 167 -11.87 27.09 7.50
C ARG A 167 -12.94 26.31 6.72
N MET A 168 -12.57 25.15 6.19
CA MET A 168 -13.48 24.27 5.46
C MET A 168 -14.30 23.36 6.39
N ALA A 169 -13.84 23.16 7.61
CA ALA A 169 -14.62 22.46 8.62
C ALA A 169 -15.86 23.28 8.96
N ALA A 170 -17.06 22.69 8.82
CA ALA A 170 -18.29 23.37 9.18
C ALA A 170 -18.19 23.94 10.62
N PRO A 171 -18.62 25.17 10.87
CA PRO A 171 -18.74 25.68 12.22
C PRO A 171 -19.62 24.73 13.01
N ASP A 172 -19.22 24.44 14.25
CA ASP A 172 -19.88 23.49 15.12
C ASP A 172 -21.41 23.48 14.98
N GLU A 173 -21.94 22.57 14.20
CA GLU A 173 -23.08 21.84 14.69
C GLU A 173 -22.57 21.21 15.98
N LYS A 174 -23.03 21.71 17.13
CA LYS A 174 -22.80 21.11 18.45
C LYS A 174 -22.69 19.62 18.24
N GLU A 175 -21.64 18.99 18.77
CA GLU A 175 -21.52 17.54 18.83
C GLU A 175 -22.92 16.96 18.98
N GLN A 176 -23.62 16.81 17.87
CA GLN A 176 -24.68 15.85 17.77
C GLN A 176 -23.88 14.57 17.83
N VAL A 177 -23.66 14.11 19.07
CA VAL A 177 -23.56 12.71 19.34
C VAL A 177 -24.77 12.14 18.60
N TYR A 178 -24.57 11.73 17.34
CA TYR A 178 -25.49 10.79 16.75
C TYR A 178 -25.37 9.62 17.70
N GLU A 179 -26.34 9.51 18.61
CA GLU A 179 -26.63 8.23 19.21
C GLU A 179 -26.90 7.32 18.00
N VAL A 180 -25.81 6.70 17.56
CA VAL A 180 -25.87 5.65 16.55
C VAL A 180 -26.86 4.67 17.15
N SER A 181 -28.03 4.55 16.53
CA SER A 181 -29.08 3.70 17.08
C SER A 181 -28.41 2.35 17.32
N GLU A 182 -28.77 1.67 18.42
CA GLU A 182 -28.18 0.34 18.75
C GLU A 182 -28.23 -0.60 17.55
N GLU A 183 -29.21 -0.44 16.68
CA GLU A 183 -29.42 -1.17 15.44
C GLU A 183 -28.35 -0.87 14.38
N LEU A 184 -27.93 0.39 14.25
CA LEU A 184 -26.86 0.80 13.30
C LEU A 184 -25.48 0.38 13.85
N GLN A 185 -25.29 0.45 15.17
CA GLN A 185 -24.06 0.01 15.83
C GLN A 185 -23.87 -1.50 15.66
N LYS A 186 -24.94 -2.28 15.85
CA LYS A 186 -24.94 -3.71 15.60
C LYS A 186 -24.69 -4.06 14.14
N THR A 187 -25.28 -3.30 13.21
CA THR A 187 -25.05 -3.49 11.76
C THR A 187 -23.59 -3.21 11.39
N LEU A 188 -22.96 -2.18 11.97
CA LEU A 188 -21.53 -1.88 11.76
C LEU A 188 -20.62 -2.95 12.37
N GLU A 189 -20.96 -3.50 13.54
CA GLU A 189 -20.24 -4.60 14.15
C GLU A 189 -20.35 -5.90 13.31
N ASP A 190 -21.54 -6.17 12.77
CA ASP A 190 -21.78 -7.34 11.89
C ASP A 190 -21.00 -7.19 10.57
N ILE A 191 -20.95 -6.00 9.98
CA ILE A 191 -20.14 -5.70 8.78
C ILE A 191 -18.64 -5.85 9.09
N HIS A 192 -18.17 -5.35 10.22
CA HIS A 192 -16.76 -5.51 10.62
C HIS A 192 -16.39 -6.98 10.84
N LYS A 193 -17.31 -7.75 11.41
CA LYS A 193 -17.12 -9.19 11.62
C LYS A 193 -17.07 -9.96 10.30
N GLN A 194 -17.99 -9.66 9.36
CA GLN A 194 -17.95 -10.25 8.02
C GLN A 194 -16.67 -9.93 7.26
N TRP A 195 -16.15 -8.71 7.38
CA TRP A 195 -14.90 -8.34 6.73
C TRP A 195 -13.68 -9.04 7.32
N ASN A 196 -13.66 -9.24 8.63
CA ASN A 196 -12.58 -9.99 9.29
C ASN A 196 -12.66 -11.49 8.94
N ASP A 197 -13.86 -12.06 8.87
CA ASP A 197 -14.06 -13.45 8.47
C ASP A 197 -13.68 -13.69 6.99
N GLU A 198 -13.90 -12.70 6.09
CA GLU A 198 -13.45 -12.74 4.70
C GLU A 198 -11.93 -12.55 4.55
N GLU A 199 -11.29 -11.73 5.38
CA GLU A 199 -9.82 -11.62 5.43
C GLU A 199 -9.17 -12.94 5.89
N GLU A 200 -9.70 -13.62 6.92
CA GLU A 200 -9.20 -14.94 7.36
C GLU A 200 -9.35 -16.02 6.27
N VAL A 201 -10.41 -15.97 5.46
CA VAL A 201 -10.62 -16.90 4.35
C VAL A 201 -9.65 -16.63 3.20
N LEU A 202 -9.28 -15.37 2.95
CA LEU A 202 -8.30 -14.99 1.90
C LEU A 202 -6.85 -15.25 2.33
N GLU A 203 -6.55 -15.28 3.62
CA GLU A 203 -5.23 -15.68 4.14
C GLU A 203 -5.04 -17.19 4.19
N ALA A 204 -6.11 -17.98 4.07
CA ALA A 204 -6.09 -19.45 4.11
C ALA A 204 -5.96 -20.11 2.72
N PHE A 205 -5.94 -19.31 1.63
CA PHE A 205 -5.74 -19.75 0.24
C PHE A 205 -4.43 -19.20 -0.32
#